data_ea52541d0a316422ddbe71c107c92efe
#
_entry.id   ea52541d0a316422ddbe71c107c92efe
#
_cell.length_a   1.000
_cell.length_b   1.000
_cell.length_c   1.000
_cell.angle_alpha   90.00
_cell.angle_beta   90.00
_cell.angle_gamma   90.00
#
_symmetry.space_group_name_H-M   'P 1'
#
loop_
_entity.id
_entity.type
_entity.pdbx_description
1 polymer ?
#
loop_
_entity_poly.entity_id
_entity_poly.type
_entity_poly.pdbx_seq_one_letter_code
_entity_poly.pdbx_strand_id
1 'polypeptide(L)'
;MVAPPSAKESLMKQLLIRADDIGYSYAVNLGIARCVNEGLVRSAGLMPNMPEAARGWEWIKDADVAIGQHTNLCLGTPCADPVLVPSLLGENGQLHSSREFRSAFAEGREIVRYDELVVEVEAQLERFRQIVGRDPEYFEAHAIQSANVFRAIHDVAQRHGLKEQPLSFDPTKAVHCGKTDVHMALEDMLPPEQYDPTEFIHRTVEKMADGETYVLVFHPGYLDAFILGNSSLTVNRTKEVDALVDPALRTWLEAQPDLRLVTYRDL
;
A
#
# COMPACT_ATOMS: atom_id res chain seq x y z
N MET A 1 -2.29 0.88 -30.36
CA MET A 1 -2.55 -0.54 -30.07
C MET A 1 -1.22 -1.16 -29.68
N VAL A 2 -1.08 -1.56 -28.41
CA VAL A 2 0.11 -2.30 -27.93
C VAL A 2 -0.04 -3.74 -28.45
N ALA A 3 1.03 -4.30 -29.01
CA ALA A 3 1.01 -5.69 -29.47
C ALA A 3 0.73 -6.63 -28.28
N PRO A 4 0.01 -7.75 -28.48
CA PRO A 4 -0.17 -8.73 -27.41
C PRO A 4 1.19 -9.30 -26.99
N PRO A 5 1.38 -9.64 -25.71
CA PRO A 5 2.64 -10.20 -25.21
C PRO A 5 2.99 -11.50 -25.97
N SER A 6 4.28 -11.73 -26.15
CA SER A 6 4.75 -12.99 -26.76
C SER A 6 4.40 -14.17 -25.85
N ALA A 7 4.29 -15.38 -26.43
CA ALA A 7 4.01 -16.60 -25.65
C ALA A 7 5.04 -16.84 -24.52
N LYS A 8 6.27 -16.35 -24.65
CA LYS A 8 7.30 -16.40 -23.61
C LYS A 8 7.03 -15.40 -22.49
N GLU A 9 6.51 -14.21 -22.80
CA GLU A 9 6.13 -13.19 -21.80
C GLU A 9 4.88 -13.61 -21.01
N SER A 10 3.95 -14.36 -21.61
CA SER A 10 2.76 -14.88 -20.94
C SER A 10 3.06 -15.98 -19.91
N LEU A 11 4.26 -16.55 -19.90
CA LEU A 11 4.71 -17.57 -18.95
C LEU A 11 5.60 -17.02 -17.83
N MET A 12 5.99 -15.74 -17.89
CA MET A 12 6.82 -15.13 -16.84
C MET A 12 6.01 -14.92 -15.55
N LYS A 13 6.56 -15.36 -14.45
CA LYS A 13 6.10 -14.96 -13.12
C LYS A 13 6.35 -13.45 -12.95
N GLN A 14 5.38 -12.74 -12.40
CA GLN A 14 5.49 -11.30 -12.18
C GLN A 14 5.43 -10.98 -10.69
N LEU A 15 6.45 -10.32 -10.17
CA LEU A 15 6.53 -9.96 -8.77
C LEU A 15 6.57 -8.44 -8.63
N LEU A 16 5.59 -7.88 -7.92
CA LEU A 16 5.52 -6.49 -7.54
C LEU A 16 5.82 -6.37 -6.05
N ILE A 17 6.84 -5.60 -5.70
CA ILE A 17 7.22 -5.27 -4.32
C ILE A 17 6.73 -3.86 -4.03
N ARG A 18 5.75 -3.75 -3.14
CA ARG A 18 5.11 -2.50 -2.73
C ARG A 18 5.48 -2.14 -1.30
N ALA A 19 5.82 -0.87 -1.08
CA ALA A 19 5.98 -0.29 0.25
C ALA A 19 4.85 0.69 0.56
N ASP A 20 4.12 0.49 1.63
CA ASP A 20 3.04 1.35 2.08
C ASP A 20 3.49 2.33 3.17
N ASP A 21 2.62 3.30 3.48
CA ASP A 21 2.73 4.26 4.59
C ASP A 21 3.64 5.47 4.37
N ILE A 22 3.94 5.91 3.13
CA ILE A 22 4.58 7.22 2.95
C ILE A 22 3.72 8.31 3.59
N GLY A 23 4.33 9.08 4.48
CA GLY A 23 3.64 10.13 5.24
C GLY A 23 3.33 9.75 6.68
N TYR A 24 3.42 8.48 7.06
CA TYR A 24 3.08 8.02 8.40
C TYR A 24 3.89 8.74 9.47
N SER A 25 5.22 8.72 9.35
CA SER A 25 6.14 9.49 10.19
C SER A 25 7.46 9.80 9.47
N TYR A 26 8.26 10.68 10.06
CA TYR A 26 9.59 11.01 9.54
C TYR A 26 10.47 9.75 9.41
N ALA A 27 10.50 8.90 10.44
CA ALA A 27 11.33 7.70 10.45
C ALA A 27 10.83 6.62 9.47
N VAL A 28 9.51 6.48 9.31
CA VAL A 28 8.93 5.59 8.30
C VAL A 28 9.31 6.06 6.89
N ASN A 29 9.19 7.35 6.60
CA ASN A 29 9.60 7.92 5.33
C ASN A 29 11.08 7.67 5.02
N LEU A 30 11.98 7.76 6.01
CA LEU A 30 13.42 7.44 5.82
C LEU A 30 13.63 5.99 5.39
N GLY A 31 12.95 5.05 6.03
CA GLY A 31 13.03 3.63 5.68
C GLY A 31 12.53 3.34 4.28
N ILE A 32 11.34 3.88 3.93
CA ILE A 32 10.76 3.74 2.58
C ILE A 32 11.67 4.37 1.53
N ALA A 33 12.16 5.60 1.77
CA ALA A 33 13.06 6.28 0.84
C ALA A 33 14.34 5.48 0.58
N ARG A 34 14.91 4.83 1.60
CA ARG A 34 16.06 3.94 1.44
C ARG A 34 15.71 2.73 0.59
N CYS A 35 14.56 2.08 0.83
CA CYS A 35 14.11 0.93 0.06
C CYS A 35 13.82 1.27 -1.41
N VAL A 36 13.35 2.48 -1.69
CA VAL A 36 13.12 2.98 -3.06
C VAL A 36 14.43 3.33 -3.75
N ASN A 37 15.28 4.14 -3.11
CA ASN A 37 16.48 4.68 -3.75
C ASN A 37 17.64 3.68 -3.86
N GLU A 38 17.78 2.77 -2.88
CA GLU A 38 18.87 1.81 -2.79
C GLU A 38 18.39 0.36 -2.97
N GLY A 39 17.09 0.10 -2.74
CA GLY A 39 16.51 -1.22 -2.60
C GLY A 39 15.66 -1.69 -3.78
N LEU A 40 14.78 -2.64 -3.47
CA LEU A 40 13.93 -3.38 -4.40
C LEU A 40 12.57 -2.73 -4.65
N VAL A 41 12.17 -1.72 -3.86
CA VAL A 41 10.85 -1.10 -3.95
C VAL A 41 10.74 -0.26 -5.22
N ARG A 42 9.70 -0.57 -6.03
CA ARG A 42 9.35 0.17 -7.26
C ARG A 42 7.88 0.57 -7.32
N SER A 43 7.14 0.31 -6.23
CA SER A 43 5.78 0.80 -6.04
C SER A 43 5.60 1.23 -4.59
N ALA A 44 5.01 2.40 -4.34
CA ALA A 44 4.88 2.92 -2.99
C ALA A 44 3.53 3.62 -2.78
N GLY A 45 2.93 3.43 -1.60
CA GLY A 45 1.65 4.01 -1.18
C GLY A 45 1.84 5.26 -0.33
N LEU A 46 1.24 6.38 -0.75
CA LEU A 46 1.29 7.66 -0.05
C LEU A 46 -0.04 7.95 0.66
N MET A 47 0.02 8.31 1.94
CA MET A 47 -1.10 8.72 2.79
C MET A 47 -1.28 10.24 2.72
N PRO A 48 -2.21 10.79 1.90
CA PRO A 48 -2.24 12.23 1.61
C PRO A 48 -2.58 13.12 2.79
N ASN A 49 -3.36 12.61 3.74
CA ASN A 49 -3.79 13.35 4.93
C ASN A 49 -2.72 13.47 6.02
N MET A 50 -1.60 12.75 5.88
CA MET A 50 -0.57 12.75 6.91
C MET A 50 0.41 13.92 6.76
N PRO A 51 0.86 14.52 7.88
CA PRO A 51 1.73 15.72 7.84
C PRO A 51 3.06 15.50 7.11
N GLU A 52 3.60 14.28 7.15
CA GLU A 52 4.89 13.94 6.55
C GLU A 52 4.77 13.47 5.08
N ALA A 53 3.57 13.47 4.49
CA ALA A 53 3.33 12.97 3.13
C ALA A 53 4.16 13.71 2.07
N ALA A 54 4.13 15.05 2.07
CA ALA A 54 4.88 15.87 1.12
C ALA A 54 6.39 15.65 1.25
N ARG A 55 6.92 15.54 2.48
CA ARG A 55 8.34 15.26 2.71
C ARG A 55 8.73 13.88 2.22
N GLY A 56 7.91 12.87 2.49
CA GLY A 56 8.17 11.50 2.01
C GLY A 56 8.24 11.45 0.49
N TRP A 57 7.33 12.15 -0.20
CA TRP A 57 7.35 12.27 -1.65
C TRP A 57 8.63 12.93 -2.16
N GLU A 58 9.06 14.06 -1.58
CA GLU A 58 10.27 14.77 -1.97
C GLU A 58 11.53 13.88 -1.98
N TRP A 59 11.60 12.88 -1.10
CA TRP A 59 12.76 11.98 -1.01
C TRP A 59 12.80 10.87 -2.05
N ILE A 60 11.69 10.63 -2.75
CA ILE A 60 11.59 9.54 -3.75
C ILE A 60 11.12 10.00 -5.13
N LYS A 61 10.73 11.27 -5.30
CA LYS A 61 10.11 11.77 -6.54
C LYS A 61 10.97 11.62 -7.79
N ASP A 62 12.29 11.58 -7.64
CA ASP A 62 13.26 11.44 -8.74
C ASP A 62 13.62 9.97 -9.02
N ALA A 63 13.11 9.03 -8.22
CA ALA A 63 13.29 7.60 -8.45
C ALA A 63 12.25 7.06 -9.45
N ASP A 64 12.60 5.97 -10.13
CA ASP A 64 11.64 5.22 -10.93
C ASP A 64 10.73 4.36 -10.04
N VAL A 65 9.72 5.00 -9.45
CA VAL A 65 8.74 4.39 -8.55
C VAL A 65 7.33 4.72 -8.99
N ALA A 66 6.46 3.71 -9.06
CA ALA A 66 5.02 3.90 -9.20
C ALA A 66 4.45 4.38 -7.86
N ILE A 67 3.75 5.51 -7.86
CA ILE A 67 3.18 6.09 -6.63
C ILE A 67 1.66 5.97 -6.63
N GLY A 68 1.12 5.34 -5.59
CA GLY A 68 -0.31 5.16 -5.37
C GLY A 68 -0.85 5.98 -4.21
N GLN A 69 -2.17 6.20 -4.21
CA GLN A 69 -2.86 6.72 -3.05
C GLN A 69 -3.18 5.58 -2.08
N HIS A 70 -2.54 5.60 -0.92
CA HIS A 70 -2.82 4.76 0.24
C HIS A 70 -3.85 5.49 1.11
N THR A 71 -5.14 5.26 0.81
CA THR A 71 -6.24 6.03 1.39
C THR A 71 -6.39 5.74 2.88
N ASN A 72 -5.98 6.69 3.71
CA ASN A 72 -5.99 6.56 5.17
C ASN A 72 -7.26 7.18 5.77
N LEU A 73 -8.06 6.36 6.42
CA LEU A 73 -9.32 6.76 7.07
C LEU A 73 -9.33 6.45 8.58
N CYS A 74 -8.16 6.13 9.16
CA CYS A 74 -8.09 5.68 10.55
C CYS A 74 -6.94 6.27 11.38
N LEU A 75 -6.27 7.30 10.86
CA LEU A 75 -5.18 7.98 11.57
C LEU A 75 -5.11 9.46 11.20
N GLY A 76 -4.89 10.32 12.19
CA GLY A 76 -4.74 11.76 12.00
C GLY A 76 -6.05 12.48 11.74
N THR A 77 -6.00 13.56 10.98
CA THR A 77 -7.17 14.39 10.64
C THR A 77 -7.60 14.16 9.19
N PRO A 78 -8.89 14.34 8.84
CA PRO A 78 -9.34 14.25 7.47
C PRO A 78 -8.73 15.35 6.59
N CYS A 79 -8.70 15.13 5.27
CA CYS A 79 -8.43 16.17 4.27
C CYS A 79 -9.65 17.06 4.02
N ALA A 80 -10.85 16.48 4.10
CA ALA A 80 -12.09 17.21 3.97
C ALA A 80 -12.36 18.13 5.16
N ASP A 81 -13.25 19.13 4.99
CA ASP A 81 -13.77 19.90 6.12
C ASP A 81 -14.45 18.97 7.12
N PRO A 82 -14.03 18.95 8.40
CA PRO A 82 -14.61 18.12 9.45
C PRO A 82 -16.14 18.22 9.57
N VAL A 83 -16.72 19.38 9.23
CA VAL A 83 -18.18 19.60 9.24
C VAL A 83 -18.91 18.73 8.19
N LEU A 84 -18.22 18.36 7.11
CA LEU A 84 -18.79 17.55 6.03
C LEU A 84 -18.65 16.04 6.26
N VAL A 85 -17.81 15.64 7.21
CA VAL A 85 -17.45 14.23 7.46
C VAL A 85 -17.55 13.84 8.96
N PRO A 86 -18.62 14.27 9.68
CA PRO A 86 -18.69 14.09 11.13
C PRO A 86 -18.69 12.62 11.58
N SER A 87 -19.20 11.68 10.78
CA SER A 87 -19.17 10.26 11.15
C SER A 87 -17.78 9.63 11.08
N LEU A 88 -16.82 10.27 10.42
CA LEU A 88 -15.45 9.78 10.35
C LEU A 88 -14.63 10.14 11.59
N LEU A 89 -15.17 11.01 12.46
CA LEU A 89 -14.42 11.63 13.55
C LEU A 89 -14.80 11.04 14.90
N GLY A 90 -13.80 10.72 15.69
CA GLY A 90 -13.94 10.45 17.11
C GLY A 90 -14.13 11.74 17.93
N GLU A 91 -14.34 11.58 19.23
CA GLU A 91 -14.57 12.69 20.18
C GLU A 91 -13.40 13.69 20.23
N ASN A 92 -12.19 13.28 19.86
CA ASN A 92 -11.00 14.13 19.79
C ASN A 92 -10.86 14.93 18.48
N GLY A 93 -11.83 14.82 17.57
CA GLY A 93 -11.80 15.48 16.27
C GLY A 93 -10.82 14.87 15.25
N GLN A 94 -10.25 13.70 15.55
CA GLN A 94 -9.44 12.93 14.62
C GLN A 94 -10.26 11.79 14.02
N LEU A 95 -9.76 11.19 12.94
CA LEU A 95 -10.35 9.99 12.34
C LEU A 95 -10.44 8.86 13.37
N HIS A 96 -11.49 8.03 13.28
CA HIS A 96 -11.62 6.83 14.09
C HIS A 96 -10.41 5.91 13.93
N SER A 97 -9.97 5.30 15.01
CA SER A 97 -8.81 4.40 14.99
C SER A 97 -9.10 3.09 14.24
N SER A 98 -8.07 2.46 13.69
CA SER A 98 -8.19 1.13 13.09
C SER A 98 -8.72 0.06 14.07
N ARG A 99 -8.56 0.28 15.38
CA ARG A 99 -9.14 -0.59 16.43
C ARG A 99 -10.67 -0.48 16.46
N GLU A 100 -11.21 0.73 16.36
CA GLU A 100 -12.66 0.96 16.32
C GLU A 100 -13.27 0.33 15.06
N PHE A 101 -12.63 0.49 13.91
CA PHE A 101 -13.06 -0.18 12.68
C PHE A 101 -13.04 -1.70 12.82
N ARG A 102 -11.98 -2.30 13.36
CA ARG A 102 -11.89 -3.75 13.56
C ARG A 102 -12.95 -4.27 14.53
N SER A 103 -13.21 -3.53 15.62
CA SER A 103 -14.28 -3.89 16.57
C SER A 103 -15.65 -3.86 15.90
N ALA A 104 -15.95 -2.79 15.18
CA ALA A 104 -17.21 -2.63 14.48
C ALA A 104 -17.40 -3.72 13.40
N PHE A 105 -16.36 -4.02 12.62
CA PHE A 105 -16.40 -5.07 11.61
C PHE A 105 -16.67 -6.45 12.21
N ALA A 106 -16.02 -6.79 13.33
CA ALA A 106 -16.24 -8.04 14.05
C ALA A 106 -17.69 -8.17 14.60
N GLU A 107 -18.36 -7.04 14.86
CA GLU A 107 -19.76 -6.97 15.30
C GLU A 107 -20.74 -6.84 14.11
N GLY A 108 -20.27 -6.86 12.88
CA GLY A 108 -21.07 -6.65 11.67
C GLY A 108 -21.67 -5.25 11.55
N ARG A 109 -21.02 -4.24 12.12
CA ARG A 109 -21.48 -2.84 12.13
C ARG A 109 -20.59 -1.96 11.24
N GLU A 110 -21.24 -1.00 10.59
CA GLU A 110 -20.56 0.15 9.96
C GLU A 110 -20.63 1.35 10.93
N ILE A 111 -19.49 2.01 11.14
CA ILE A 111 -19.39 3.18 12.03
C ILE A 111 -19.28 4.50 11.27
N VAL A 112 -19.10 4.43 9.96
CA VAL A 112 -18.90 5.59 9.10
C VAL A 112 -19.93 5.59 7.96
N ARG A 113 -20.37 6.77 7.57
CA ARG A 113 -21.35 6.94 6.50
C ARG A 113 -20.68 6.94 5.13
N TYR A 114 -21.26 6.23 4.19
CA TYR A 114 -20.74 6.10 2.83
C TYR A 114 -20.60 7.46 2.12
N ASP A 115 -21.61 8.34 2.22
CA ASP A 115 -21.60 9.66 1.59
C ASP A 115 -20.47 10.56 2.12
N GLU A 116 -20.17 10.49 3.42
CA GLU A 116 -19.07 11.21 4.03
C GLU A 116 -17.69 10.60 3.67
N LEU A 117 -17.61 9.28 3.54
CA LEU A 117 -16.41 8.60 3.05
C LEU A 117 -16.06 9.05 1.63
N VAL A 118 -17.05 9.15 0.73
CA VAL A 118 -16.81 9.65 -0.63
C VAL A 118 -16.22 11.05 -0.61
N VAL A 119 -16.73 11.95 0.25
CA VAL A 119 -16.20 13.32 0.40
C VAL A 119 -14.73 13.29 0.86
N GLU A 120 -14.39 12.47 1.84
CA GLU A 120 -13.01 12.38 2.35
C GLU A 120 -12.07 11.74 1.32
N VAL A 121 -12.49 10.66 0.65
CA VAL A 121 -11.67 9.99 -0.36
C VAL A 121 -11.35 10.92 -1.54
N GLU A 122 -12.33 11.71 -2.00
CA GLU A 122 -12.12 12.76 -3.01
C GLU A 122 -11.16 13.86 -2.51
N ALA A 123 -11.30 14.29 -1.25
CA ALA A 123 -10.41 15.28 -0.67
C ALA A 123 -8.97 14.77 -0.54
N GLN A 124 -8.77 13.50 -0.20
CA GLN A 124 -7.46 12.86 -0.20
C GLN A 124 -6.88 12.75 -1.61
N LEU A 125 -7.69 12.45 -2.63
CA LEU A 125 -7.24 12.42 -4.02
C LEU A 125 -6.79 13.79 -4.50
N GLU A 126 -7.53 14.83 -4.18
CA GLU A 126 -7.13 16.21 -4.49
C GLU A 126 -5.82 16.59 -3.75
N ARG A 127 -5.71 16.21 -2.47
CA ARG A 127 -4.48 16.44 -1.70
C ARG A 127 -3.29 15.65 -2.26
N PHE A 128 -3.50 14.42 -2.71
CA PHE A 128 -2.48 13.63 -3.41
C PHE A 128 -1.97 14.37 -4.65
N ARG A 129 -2.88 14.86 -5.50
CA ARG A 129 -2.54 15.65 -6.71
C ARG A 129 -1.71 16.89 -6.39
N GLN A 130 -2.05 17.59 -5.31
CA GLN A 130 -1.29 18.76 -4.85
C GLN A 130 0.13 18.41 -4.40
N ILE A 131 0.32 17.25 -3.77
CA ILE A 131 1.63 16.79 -3.29
C ILE A 131 2.47 16.24 -4.44
N VAL A 132 1.88 15.37 -5.28
CA VAL A 132 2.61 14.58 -6.28
C VAL A 132 2.65 15.27 -7.64
N GLY A 133 1.68 16.13 -7.95
CA GLY A 133 1.57 16.85 -9.21
C GLY A 133 0.91 16.05 -10.36
N ARG A 134 0.39 14.85 -10.07
CA ARG A 134 -0.29 13.97 -11.04
C ARG A 134 -1.26 13.03 -10.33
N ASP A 135 -2.06 12.28 -11.11
CA ASP A 135 -2.91 11.22 -10.59
C ASP A 135 -2.10 10.04 -10.02
N PRO A 136 -2.65 9.32 -9.03
CA PRO A 136 -2.04 8.11 -8.52
C PRO A 136 -2.05 7.00 -9.59
N GLU A 137 -0.99 6.22 -9.64
CA GLU A 137 -0.85 5.09 -10.57
C GLU A 137 -1.62 3.85 -10.10
N TYR A 138 -2.01 3.83 -8.82
CA TYR A 138 -2.96 2.89 -8.24
C TYR A 138 -3.64 3.52 -7.01
N PHE A 139 -4.76 2.91 -6.58
CA PHE A 139 -5.64 3.45 -5.55
C PHE A 139 -6.09 2.33 -4.63
N GLU A 140 -5.89 2.46 -3.32
CA GLU A 140 -6.20 1.38 -2.37
C GLU A 140 -6.41 1.90 -0.94
N ALA A 141 -6.77 1.01 0.00
CA ALA A 141 -7.13 1.33 1.38
C ALA A 141 -6.02 1.00 2.38
N HIS A 142 -5.78 1.89 3.37
CA HIS A 142 -4.93 1.63 4.52
C HIS A 142 -5.68 0.89 5.64
N ALA A 143 -5.12 -0.23 6.11
CA ALA A 143 -5.28 -0.89 7.44
C ALA A 143 -6.68 -1.23 7.95
N ILE A 144 -7.78 -0.95 7.25
CA ILE A 144 -9.15 -1.12 7.77
C ILE A 144 -10.01 -2.01 6.90
N GLN A 145 -11.01 -2.63 7.52
CA GLN A 145 -12.05 -3.42 6.88
C GLN A 145 -13.41 -2.76 7.14
N SER A 146 -14.10 -2.34 6.09
CA SER A 146 -15.44 -1.80 6.13
C SER A 146 -16.03 -1.86 4.72
N ALA A 147 -17.26 -2.34 4.58
CA ALA A 147 -17.92 -2.41 3.29
C ALA A 147 -18.15 -1.02 2.69
N ASN A 148 -18.48 -0.03 3.53
CA ASN A 148 -18.66 1.35 3.09
C ASN A 148 -17.35 1.96 2.59
N VAL A 149 -16.21 1.67 3.25
CA VAL A 149 -14.90 2.16 2.83
C VAL A 149 -14.51 1.57 1.48
N PHE A 150 -14.58 0.26 1.31
CA PHE A 150 -14.23 -0.37 0.04
C PHE A 150 -15.12 0.12 -1.11
N ARG A 151 -16.42 0.28 -0.85
CA ARG A 151 -17.34 0.84 -1.83
C ARG A 151 -17.01 2.29 -2.19
N ALA A 152 -16.68 3.14 -1.21
CA ALA A 152 -16.33 4.54 -1.47
C ALA A 152 -15.05 4.67 -2.30
N ILE A 153 -14.02 3.87 -1.97
CA ILE A 153 -12.76 3.82 -2.72
C ILE A 153 -13.02 3.36 -4.16
N HIS A 154 -13.79 2.27 -4.33
CA HIS A 154 -14.17 1.75 -5.65
C HIS A 154 -14.88 2.82 -6.48
N ASP A 155 -15.94 3.43 -5.92
CA ASP A 155 -16.76 4.39 -6.66
C ASP A 155 -15.98 5.66 -7.04
N VAL A 156 -15.06 6.13 -6.18
CA VAL A 156 -14.16 7.25 -6.50
C VAL A 156 -13.14 6.83 -7.57
N ALA A 157 -12.51 5.67 -7.43
CA ALA A 157 -11.57 5.17 -8.43
C ALA A 157 -12.24 5.07 -9.81
N GLN A 158 -13.44 4.48 -9.90
CA GLN A 158 -14.21 4.36 -11.15
C GLN A 158 -14.57 5.73 -11.73
N ARG A 159 -15.00 6.68 -10.90
CA ARG A 159 -15.38 8.05 -11.33
C ARG A 159 -14.22 8.78 -11.99
N HIS A 160 -13.02 8.59 -11.49
CA HIS A 160 -11.81 9.21 -12.01
C HIS A 160 -11.02 8.34 -13.00
N GLY A 161 -11.49 7.14 -13.32
CA GLY A 161 -10.80 6.21 -14.21
C GLY A 161 -9.44 5.74 -13.65
N LEU A 162 -9.32 5.65 -12.33
CA LEU A 162 -8.11 5.24 -11.64
C LEU A 162 -8.06 3.71 -11.51
N LYS A 163 -6.85 3.16 -11.53
CA LYS A 163 -6.60 1.75 -11.28
C LYS A 163 -6.75 1.46 -9.78
N GLU A 164 -7.75 0.69 -9.41
CA GLU A 164 -7.94 0.23 -8.05
C GLU A 164 -7.18 -1.07 -7.80
N GLN A 165 -6.57 -1.19 -6.62
CA GLN A 165 -6.06 -2.44 -6.07
C GLN A 165 -6.99 -2.87 -4.93
N PRO A 166 -7.95 -3.77 -5.17
CA PRO A 166 -8.80 -4.28 -4.09
C PRO A 166 -7.97 -5.05 -3.06
N LEU A 167 -8.33 -4.91 -1.79
CA LEU A 167 -7.70 -5.69 -0.72
C LEU A 167 -8.13 -7.17 -0.81
N SER A 168 -7.18 -8.07 -0.66
CA SER A 168 -7.41 -9.50 -0.48
C SER A 168 -6.59 -10.00 0.70
N PHE A 169 -7.25 -10.67 1.64
CA PHE A 169 -6.60 -11.35 2.77
C PHE A 169 -6.40 -12.85 2.53
N ASP A 170 -6.82 -13.34 1.37
CA ASP A 170 -6.65 -14.74 0.96
C ASP A 170 -5.66 -14.77 -0.22
N PRO A 171 -4.38 -15.11 0.02
CA PRO A 171 -3.37 -15.11 -1.04
C PRO A 171 -3.61 -16.18 -2.11
N THR A 172 -4.55 -17.11 -1.87
CA THR A 172 -4.93 -18.11 -2.88
C THR A 172 -5.95 -17.59 -3.89
N LYS A 173 -6.55 -16.42 -3.61
CA LYS A 173 -7.54 -15.78 -4.47
C LYS A 173 -6.97 -14.54 -5.13
N ALA A 174 -6.88 -14.60 -6.45
CA ALA A 174 -6.53 -13.42 -7.22
C ALA A 174 -7.65 -12.37 -7.17
N VAL A 175 -7.27 -11.09 -7.21
CA VAL A 175 -8.16 -9.94 -7.38
C VAL A 175 -7.76 -9.19 -8.64
N HIS A 176 -8.75 -8.57 -9.30
CA HIS A 176 -8.52 -7.84 -10.54
C HIS A 176 -7.94 -6.45 -10.26
N CYS A 177 -6.78 -6.14 -10.83
CA CYS A 177 -6.13 -4.83 -10.76
C CYS A 177 -5.73 -4.37 -12.17
N GLY A 178 -6.35 -3.31 -12.65
CA GLY A 178 -6.10 -2.81 -14.00
C GLY A 178 -6.51 -3.80 -15.09
N LYS A 179 -5.55 -4.53 -15.67
CA LYS A 179 -5.77 -5.53 -16.71
C LYS A 179 -5.28 -6.93 -16.29
N THR A 180 -4.87 -7.08 -15.04
CA THR A 180 -4.17 -8.25 -14.53
C THR A 180 -4.86 -8.77 -13.28
N ASP A 181 -4.95 -10.08 -13.16
CA ASP A 181 -5.35 -10.73 -11.92
C ASP A 181 -4.10 -10.90 -11.04
N VAL A 182 -4.17 -10.43 -9.80
CA VAL A 182 -3.03 -10.41 -8.89
C VAL A 182 -3.35 -11.13 -7.59
N HIS A 183 -2.38 -11.89 -7.10
CA HIS A 183 -2.39 -12.45 -5.76
C HIS A 183 -1.71 -11.45 -4.81
N MET A 184 -2.34 -11.17 -3.66
CA MET A 184 -1.74 -10.31 -2.64
C MET A 184 -1.22 -11.16 -1.49
N ALA A 185 -0.03 -10.83 -0.98
CA ALA A 185 0.52 -11.46 0.21
C ALA A 185 1.22 -10.45 1.10
N LEU A 186 1.04 -10.62 2.43
CA LEU A 186 1.77 -9.91 3.46
C LEU A 186 1.90 -10.82 4.70
N GLU A 187 2.99 -10.70 5.44
CA GLU A 187 3.25 -11.49 6.67
C GLU A 187 3.78 -10.66 7.83
N ASP A 188 3.89 -9.36 7.69
CA ASP A 188 4.48 -8.44 8.66
C ASP A 188 3.72 -8.34 10.00
N MET A 189 2.49 -8.87 10.06
CA MET A 189 1.70 -8.99 11.30
C MET A 189 2.12 -10.17 12.19
N LEU A 190 3.04 -11.03 11.73
CA LEU A 190 3.61 -12.08 12.55
C LEU A 190 4.45 -11.50 13.71
N PRO A 191 4.56 -12.22 14.85
CA PRO A 191 5.50 -11.84 15.89
C PRO A 191 6.92 -11.63 15.33
N PRO A 192 7.68 -10.62 15.80
CA PRO A 192 8.99 -10.33 15.23
C PRO A 192 9.96 -11.50 15.18
N GLU A 193 9.91 -12.40 16.14
CA GLU A 193 10.74 -13.60 16.20
C GLU A 193 10.36 -14.67 15.16
N GLN A 194 9.19 -14.57 14.56
CA GLN A 194 8.67 -15.49 13.56
C GLN A 194 8.67 -14.89 12.15
N TYR A 195 8.94 -13.59 12.03
CA TYR A 195 8.90 -12.88 10.75
C TYR A 195 10.30 -12.70 10.17
N ASP A 196 10.49 -13.23 8.97
CA ASP A 196 11.67 -13.01 8.13
C ASP A 196 11.21 -12.58 6.73
N PRO A 197 11.37 -11.29 6.38
CA PRO A 197 10.93 -10.77 5.08
C PRO A 197 11.71 -11.36 3.89
N THR A 198 12.96 -11.75 4.08
CA THR A 198 13.76 -12.41 3.02
C THR A 198 13.21 -13.79 2.72
N GLU A 199 12.96 -14.58 3.76
CA GLU A 199 12.37 -15.91 3.63
C GLU A 199 10.93 -15.83 3.06
N PHE A 200 10.17 -14.82 3.44
CA PHE A 200 8.83 -14.59 2.88
C PHE A 200 8.88 -14.36 1.36
N ILE A 201 9.84 -13.55 0.87
CA ILE A 201 10.01 -13.32 -0.57
C ILE A 201 10.44 -14.62 -1.27
N HIS A 202 11.45 -15.32 -0.76
CA HIS A 202 11.92 -16.59 -1.34
C HIS A 202 10.79 -17.60 -1.49
N ARG A 203 10.10 -17.88 -0.40
CA ARG A 203 8.99 -18.82 -0.33
C ARG A 203 7.83 -18.45 -1.26
N THR A 204 7.56 -17.16 -1.44
CA THR A 204 6.53 -16.69 -2.37
C THR A 204 6.94 -16.98 -3.81
N VAL A 205 8.15 -16.57 -4.21
CA VAL A 205 8.65 -16.80 -5.58
C VAL A 205 8.71 -18.28 -5.94
N GLU A 206 9.11 -19.13 -5.00
CA GLU A 206 9.14 -20.59 -5.20
C GLU A 206 7.75 -21.22 -5.41
N LYS A 207 6.72 -20.64 -4.81
CA LYS A 207 5.33 -21.11 -4.91
C LYS A 207 4.57 -20.57 -6.11
N MET A 208 5.03 -19.48 -6.72
CA MET A 208 4.38 -18.88 -7.88
C MET A 208 4.33 -19.88 -9.05
N ALA A 209 3.17 -20.01 -9.69
CA ALA A 209 3.05 -20.72 -10.96
C ALA A 209 3.40 -19.79 -12.15
N ASP A 210 3.69 -20.40 -13.28
CA ASP A 210 3.99 -19.68 -14.51
C ASP A 210 2.82 -18.77 -14.91
N GLY A 211 3.14 -17.52 -15.23
CA GLY A 211 2.16 -16.50 -15.64
C GLY A 211 1.40 -15.83 -14.49
N GLU A 212 1.60 -16.24 -13.23
CA GLU A 212 1.00 -15.56 -12.08
C GLU A 212 1.67 -14.23 -11.77
N THR A 213 0.87 -13.30 -11.25
CA THR A 213 1.32 -12.01 -10.73
C THR A 213 1.07 -11.92 -9.23
N TYR A 214 2.11 -11.64 -8.46
CA TYR A 214 2.03 -11.44 -7.03
C TYR A 214 2.39 -10.00 -6.65
N VAL A 215 1.60 -9.44 -5.75
CA VAL A 215 1.88 -8.18 -5.06
C VAL A 215 2.26 -8.51 -3.62
N LEU A 216 3.53 -8.31 -3.28
CA LEU A 216 4.01 -8.39 -1.91
C LEU A 216 3.93 -7.01 -1.28
N VAL A 217 3.17 -6.93 -0.19
CA VAL A 217 2.96 -5.68 0.55
C VAL A 217 3.90 -5.65 1.74
N PHE A 218 4.67 -4.58 1.84
CA PHE A 218 5.58 -4.30 2.94
C PHE A 218 5.28 -2.92 3.54
N HIS A 219 5.64 -2.75 4.79
CA HIS A 219 5.55 -1.49 5.53
C HIS A 219 6.93 -1.07 6.09
N PRO A 220 7.97 -0.96 5.23
CA PRO A 220 9.32 -0.70 5.72
C PRO A 220 9.40 0.67 6.39
N GLY A 221 10.18 0.76 7.46
CA GLY A 221 10.35 2.01 8.16
C GLY A 221 11.34 1.91 9.31
N TYR A 222 11.94 3.03 9.67
CA TYR A 222 12.62 3.16 10.95
C TYR A 222 11.63 3.57 12.04
N LEU A 223 12.06 3.61 13.29
CA LEU A 223 11.20 3.87 14.44
C LEU A 223 11.47 5.25 15.03
N ASP A 224 10.39 5.96 15.33
CA ASP A 224 10.39 7.21 16.10
C ASP A 224 9.27 7.18 17.14
N ALA A 225 9.18 8.24 17.96
CA ALA A 225 8.16 8.31 19.00
C ALA A 225 6.73 8.29 18.45
N PHE A 226 6.53 8.82 17.24
CA PHE A 226 5.21 8.84 16.62
C PHE A 226 4.75 7.43 16.25
N ILE A 227 5.59 6.66 15.54
CA ILE A 227 5.24 5.29 15.13
C ILE A 227 5.06 4.37 16.35
N LEU A 228 5.91 4.51 17.38
CA LEU A 228 5.80 3.74 18.61
C LEU A 228 4.52 4.02 19.40
N GLY A 229 3.97 5.23 19.27
CA GLY A 229 2.72 5.64 19.93
C GLY A 229 1.44 5.32 19.14
N ASN A 230 1.53 5.11 17.81
CA ASN A 230 0.36 5.03 16.93
C ASN A 230 0.24 3.73 16.13
N SER A 231 1.25 2.87 16.12
CA SER A 231 1.24 1.61 15.37
C SER A 231 1.62 0.42 16.23
N SER A 232 0.95 -0.70 16.04
CA SER A 232 1.39 -2.00 16.59
C SER A 232 2.50 -2.63 15.74
N LEU A 233 2.61 -2.25 14.46
CA LEU A 233 3.66 -2.70 13.57
C LEU A 233 4.91 -1.83 13.76
N THR A 234 5.93 -2.37 14.38
CA THR A 234 7.14 -1.63 14.77
C THR A 234 8.42 -2.32 14.33
N VAL A 235 8.91 -3.31 15.07
CA VAL A 235 10.19 -3.98 14.79
C VAL A 235 10.23 -4.61 13.40
N ASN A 236 9.15 -5.18 12.92
CA ASN A 236 9.08 -5.80 11.59
C ASN A 236 9.38 -4.80 10.48
N ARG A 237 8.98 -3.53 10.64
CA ARG A 237 9.31 -2.46 9.69
C ARG A 237 10.82 -2.33 9.45
N THR A 238 11.63 -2.45 10.52
CA THR A 238 13.10 -2.34 10.40
C THR A 238 13.72 -3.55 9.70
N LYS A 239 13.16 -4.74 9.92
CA LYS A 239 13.58 -5.96 9.22
C LYS A 239 13.28 -5.87 7.72
N GLU A 240 12.14 -5.28 7.37
CA GLU A 240 11.77 -5.06 5.97
C GLU A 240 12.72 -4.08 5.28
N VAL A 241 13.14 -3.00 5.97
CA VAL A 241 14.17 -2.11 5.42
C VAL A 241 15.44 -2.88 5.10
N ASP A 242 15.95 -3.68 6.05
CA ASP A 242 17.20 -4.43 5.87
C ASP A 242 17.08 -5.44 4.72
N ALA A 243 15.98 -6.19 4.65
CA ALA A 243 15.75 -7.16 3.58
C ALA A 243 15.62 -6.49 2.20
N LEU A 244 14.82 -5.42 2.11
CA LEU A 244 14.53 -4.77 0.83
C LEU A 244 15.72 -4.00 0.24
N VAL A 245 16.76 -3.72 1.03
CA VAL A 245 18.01 -3.12 0.54
C VAL A 245 19.16 -4.13 0.43
N ASP A 246 18.93 -5.39 0.78
CA ASP A 246 19.98 -6.42 0.73
C ASP A 246 20.40 -6.72 -0.72
N PRO A 247 21.68 -6.50 -1.08
CA PRO A 247 22.18 -6.83 -2.41
C PRO A 247 22.18 -8.33 -2.72
N ALA A 248 22.23 -9.19 -1.68
CA ALA A 248 22.16 -10.64 -1.89
C ALA A 248 20.74 -11.08 -2.33
N LEU A 249 19.69 -10.53 -1.72
CA LEU A 249 18.31 -10.76 -2.14
C LEU A 249 18.06 -10.24 -3.56
N ARG A 250 18.58 -9.05 -3.89
CA ARG A 250 18.50 -8.50 -5.25
C ARG A 250 19.14 -9.45 -6.26
N THR A 251 20.37 -9.89 -6.00
CA THR A 251 21.12 -10.81 -6.88
C THR A 251 20.35 -12.12 -7.07
N TRP A 252 19.76 -12.64 -6.00
CA TRP A 252 18.97 -13.86 -6.06
C TRP A 252 17.70 -13.69 -6.94
N LEU A 253 16.95 -12.58 -6.77
CA LEU A 253 15.77 -12.29 -7.60
C LEU A 253 16.14 -12.12 -9.09
N GLU A 254 17.22 -11.40 -9.39
CA GLU A 254 17.70 -11.17 -10.76
C GLU A 254 18.22 -12.46 -11.43
N ALA A 255 18.63 -13.45 -10.64
CA ALA A 255 19.07 -14.76 -11.14
C ALA A 255 17.91 -15.70 -11.49
N GLN A 256 16.65 -15.38 -11.17
CA GLN A 256 15.50 -16.21 -11.49
C GLN A 256 15.13 -16.04 -12.98
N PRO A 257 15.29 -17.07 -13.84
CA PRO A 257 15.17 -16.89 -15.29
C PRO A 257 13.72 -16.71 -15.79
N ASP A 258 12.74 -17.06 -14.96
CA ASP A 258 11.30 -17.02 -15.22
C ASP A 258 10.56 -15.95 -14.41
N LEU A 259 11.29 -15.10 -13.69
CA LEU A 259 10.75 -14.01 -12.85
C LEU A 259 11.01 -12.64 -13.48
N ARG A 260 9.98 -11.80 -13.47
CA ARG A 260 10.07 -10.37 -13.80
C ARG A 260 9.61 -9.54 -12.62
N LEU A 261 10.42 -8.59 -12.19
CA LEU A 261 9.98 -7.53 -11.28
C LEU A 261 9.16 -6.51 -12.06
N VAL A 262 7.97 -6.20 -11.56
CA VAL A 262 6.99 -5.29 -12.20
C VAL A 262 6.53 -4.21 -11.22
N THR A 263 5.85 -3.21 -11.76
CA THR A 263 5.22 -2.12 -11.01
C THR A 263 3.73 -2.05 -11.32
N TYR A 264 2.98 -1.19 -10.62
CA TYR A 264 1.59 -0.93 -10.98
C TYR A 264 1.40 -0.32 -12.38
N ARG A 265 2.45 0.21 -13.01
CA ARG A 265 2.38 0.70 -14.40
C ARG A 265 2.24 -0.44 -15.40
N ASP A 266 2.74 -1.62 -15.05
CA ASP A 266 2.73 -2.81 -15.90
C ASP A 266 1.39 -3.58 -15.85
N LEU A 267 0.56 -3.39 -14.80
CA LEU A 267 -0.70 -4.11 -14.52
C LEU A 267 -1.95 -3.59 -15.26
#